data_91126543c33dfb23cf4fe27772fe0cc7
#
_entry.id   91126543c33dfb23cf4fe27772fe0cc7
#
_cell.length_a   1.000
_cell.length_b   1.000
_cell.length_c   1.000
_cell.angle_alpha   90.00
_cell.angle_beta   90.00
_cell.angle_gamma   90.00
#
_symmetry.space_group_name_H-M   'P 1'
#
loop_
_entity.id
_entity.type
_entity.pdbx_description
1 polymer ?
#
loop_
_entity_poly.entity_id
_entity_poly.type
_entity_poly.pdbx_seq_one_letter_code
_entity_poly.pdbx_strand_id
1 'polypeptide(L)'
;VTKWNCQITKASEIPSVMAKAFYIARSGRPGPVLIDITKDAQFDTFDFSYEKCIGIRSYKPVPEIEPTAIAEAAEAINNAKKPFIIWGQGVVLGNAEQEFKDFVEKSGIPAAWTILGLSALPTAHPLNVGMVGMHGNYGPNMLTNECDLLIAIGMRFDDRVTGDLNTYAKQAKVIHFEIDPAEVNKNVKADIPVMGSCKDSLAVILSLIKNNTHGKWINRFDEYMKIELEKVIDKDLNPTKEGLTMGEAIMAINK
;
A
#
# COMPACT_ATOMS: atom_id res chain seq x y z
N VAL A 1 10.99 -6.60 -15.98
CA VAL A 1 10.12 -7.42 -15.13
C VAL A 1 10.83 -7.92 -13.89
N THR A 2 12.18 -8.01 -13.90
CA THR A 2 13.00 -8.42 -12.75
C THR A 2 13.74 -7.25 -12.14
N LYS A 3 13.97 -7.29 -10.82
CA LYS A 3 14.77 -6.27 -10.12
C LYS A 3 16.25 -6.33 -10.52
N TRP A 4 16.72 -7.54 -10.81
CA TRP A 4 18.08 -7.80 -11.20
C TRP A 4 18.18 -9.13 -11.97
N ASN A 5 19.17 -9.24 -12.83
CA ASN A 5 19.50 -10.49 -13.49
C ASN A 5 21.01 -10.65 -13.55
N CYS A 6 21.46 -11.90 -13.57
CA CYS A 6 22.87 -12.24 -13.69
C CYS A 6 23.04 -13.60 -14.35
N GLN A 7 24.02 -13.72 -15.24
CA GLN A 7 24.48 -15.01 -15.76
C GLN A 7 25.72 -15.44 -14.99
N ILE A 8 25.71 -16.68 -14.49
CA ILE A 8 26.84 -17.32 -13.79
C ILE A 8 27.56 -18.19 -14.81
N THR A 9 28.85 -17.91 -15.03
CA THR A 9 29.70 -18.63 -15.98
C THR A 9 30.76 -19.53 -15.33
N LYS A 10 30.97 -19.37 -14.02
CA LYS A 10 31.90 -20.18 -13.21
C LYS A 10 31.21 -20.68 -11.95
N ALA A 11 31.41 -21.94 -11.59
CA ALA A 11 30.82 -22.52 -10.38
C ALA A 11 31.17 -21.75 -9.10
N SER A 12 32.39 -21.22 -9.00
CA SER A 12 32.85 -20.43 -7.85
C SER A 12 32.07 -19.11 -7.64
N GLU A 13 31.34 -18.61 -8.62
CA GLU A 13 30.50 -17.40 -8.51
C GLU A 13 29.15 -17.67 -7.85
N ILE A 14 28.68 -18.94 -7.87
CA ILE A 14 27.34 -19.33 -7.41
C ILE A 14 27.03 -18.81 -6.00
N PRO A 15 27.87 -19.03 -4.96
CA PRO A 15 27.52 -18.59 -3.61
C PRO A 15 27.32 -17.09 -3.48
N SER A 16 28.21 -16.29 -4.07
CA SER A 16 28.16 -14.84 -3.98
C SER A 16 26.99 -14.23 -4.79
N VAL A 17 26.70 -14.78 -5.97
CA VAL A 17 25.58 -14.34 -6.81
C VAL A 17 24.26 -14.71 -6.16
N MET A 18 24.13 -15.91 -5.60
CA MET A 18 22.92 -16.32 -4.87
C MET A 18 22.68 -15.43 -3.64
N ALA A 19 23.72 -15.15 -2.85
CA ALA A 19 23.60 -14.25 -1.70
C ALA A 19 23.12 -12.84 -2.10
N LYS A 20 23.65 -12.29 -3.19
CA LYS A 20 23.19 -11.01 -3.77
C LYS A 20 21.76 -11.08 -4.28
N ALA A 21 21.39 -12.15 -4.97
CA ALA A 21 20.06 -12.36 -5.50
C ALA A 21 19.00 -12.33 -4.40
N PHE A 22 19.19 -13.07 -3.32
CA PHE A 22 18.30 -13.06 -2.16
C PHE A 22 18.25 -11.69 -1.46
N TYR A 23 19.39 -11.02 -1.35
CA TYR A 23 19.44 -9.67 -0.79
C TYR A 23 18.61 -8.67 -1.62
N ILE A 24 18.78 -8.66 -2.95
CA ILE A 24 18.05 -7.76 -3.85
C ILE A 24 16.56 -8.10 -3.89
N ALA A 25 16.22 -9.39 -4.00
CA ALA A 25 14.83 -9.83 -4.07
C ALA A 25 13.99 -9.40 -2.86
N ARG A 26 14.60 -9.36 -1.66
CA ARG A 26 13.90 -9.09 -0.39
C ARG A 26 13.96 -7.65 0.08
N SER A 27 14.90 -6.85 -0.42
CA SER A 27 15.13 -5.49 0.07
C SER A 27 14.33 -4.44 -0.71
N GLY A 28 14.00 -3.33 -0.05
CA GLY A 28 13.12 -2.31 -0.62
C GLY A 28 11.75 -2.89 -0.97
N ARG A 29 11.21 -2.54 -2.13
CA ARG A 29 10.03 -3.22 -2.66
C ARG A 29 10.44 -4.62 -3.10
N PRO A 30 9.93 -5.71 -2.50
CA PRO A 30 10.27 -7.07 -2.89
C PRO A 30 9.89 -7.37 -4.35
N GLY A 31 10.71 -8.17 -5.03
CA GLY A 31 10.44 -8.54 -6.40
C GLY A 31 11.37 -9.62 -6.94
N PRO A 32 11.06 -10.21 -8.10
CA PRO A 32 11.81 -11.33 -8.66
C PRO A 32 13.20 -10.91 -9.14
N VAL A 33 14.13 -11.86 -9.08
CA VAL A 33 15.46 -11.80 -9.72
C VAL A 33 15.63 -13.02 -10.62
N LEU A 34 16.39 -12.86 -11.69
CA LEU A 34 16.69 -13.94 -12.64
C LEU A 34 18.16 -14.32 -12.54
N ILE A 35 18.42 -15.60 -12.30
CA ILE A 35 19.77 -16.18 -12.35
C ILE A 35 19.81 -17.21 -13.48
N ASP A 36 20.70 -16.98 -14.43
CA ASP A 36 21.02 -17.93 -15.49
C ASP A 36 22.36 -18.61 -15.16
N ILE A 37 22.37 -19.93 -15.08
CA ILE A 37 23.58 -20.71 -14.78
C ILE A 37 23.96 -21.47 -16.03
N THR A 38 25.12 -21.15 -16.60
CA THR A 38 25.61 -21.81 -17.80
C THR A 38 25.89 -23.30 -17.57
N LYS A 39 25.82 -24.08 -18.63
CA LYS A 39 26.06 -25.52 -18.55
C LYS A 39 27.44 -25.85 -17.93
N ASP A 40 28.46 -25.11 -18.30
CA ASP A 40 29.82 -25.31 -17.80
C ASP A 40 29.88 -25.09 -16.28
N ALA A 41 29.26 -24.02 -15.78
CA ALA A 41 29.19 -23.74 -14.34
C ALA A 41 28.39 -24.81 -13.55
N GLN A 42 27.44 -25.49 -14.21
CA GLN A 42 26.65 -26.56 -13.56
C GLN A 42 27.43 -27.89 -13.43
N PHE A 43 28.42 -28.12 -14.29
CA PHE A 43 29.23 -29.35 -14.27
C PHE A 43 30.62 -29.17 -13.64
N ASP A 44 30.96 -27.93 -13.30
CA ASP A 44 32.23 -27.61 -12.65
C ASP A 44 32.16 -27.85 -11.14
N THR A 45 33.33 -27.95 -10.52
CA THR A 45 33.49 -28.17 -9.07
C THR A 45 34.30 -27.03 -8.44
N PHE A 46 33.98 -26.69 -7.20
CA PHE A 46 34.70 -25.64 -6.46
C PHE A 46 34.60 -25.88 -4.94
N ASP A 47 35.49 -25.28 -4.17
CA ASP A 47 35.43 -25.29 -2.72
C ASP A 47 34.35 -24.31 -2.25
N PHE A 48 33.26 -24.86 -1.70
CA PHE A 48 32.11 -24.07 -1.29
C PHE A 48 32.40 -23.21 -0.04
N SER A 49 32.20 -21.91 -0.17
CA SER A 49 32.18 -20.98 0.95
C SER A 49 30.99 -20.02 0.77
N TYR A 50 30.16 -19.89 1.80
CA TYR A 50 29.02 -18.98 1.78
C TYR A 50 29.28 -17.75 2.62
N GLU A 51 29.18 -16.57 1.98
CA GLU A 51 29.19 -15.28 2.65
C GLU A 51 27.87 -14.58 2.44
N LYS A 52 27.24 -14.16 3.55
CA LYS A 52 25.98 -13.41 3.49
C LYS A 52 26.21 -12.03 2.85
N CYS A 53 25.41 -11.70 1.84
CA CYS A 53 25.39 -10.34 1.32
C CYS A 53 24.67 -9.41 2.30
N ILE A 54 25.39 -8.45 2.86
CA ILE A 54 24.86 -7.45 3.80
C ILE A 54 24.63 -6.10 3.16
N GLY A 55 25.08 -5.90 1.93
CA GLY A 55 24.89 -4.66 1.19
C GLY A 55 25.57 -4.71 -0.18
N ILE A 56 25.14 -3.85 -1.08
CA ILE A 56 25.73 -3.66 -2.41
C ILE A 56 25.96 -2.16 -2.58
N ARG A 57 27.20 -1.76 -2.87
CA ARG A 57 27.64 -0.34 -2.88
C ARG A 57 26.73 0.58 -3.70
N SER A 58 26.25 0.13 -4.84
CA SER A 58 25.44 0.94 -5.78
C SER A 58 23.93 0.74 -5.61
N TYR A 59 23.51 -0.07 -4.66
CA TYR A 59 22.09 -0.42 -4.48
C TYR A 59 21.59 0.11 -3.14
N LYS A 60 20.77 1.15 -3.20
CA LYS A 60 20.06 1.73 -2.05
C LYS A 60 18.59 1.32 -2.11
N PRO A 61 18.20 0.26 -1.39
CA PRO A 61 16.84 -0.30 -1.49
C PRO A 61 15.76 0.57 -0.85
N VAL A 62 16.12 1.45 0.06
CA VAL A 62 15.23 2.39 0.73
C VAL A 62 15.73 3.80 0.45
N PRO A 63 14.92 4.66 -0.17
CA PRO A 63 15.24 6.08 -0.33
C PRO A 63 15.38 6.79 1.01
N GLU A 64 16.19 7.84 1.04
CA GLU A 64 16.27 8.73 2.19
C GLU A 64 15.02 9.61 2.25
N ILE A 65 14.54 9.86 3.47
CA ILE A 65 13.36 10.70 3.69
C ILE A 65 13.77 12.16 3.54
N GLU A 66 13.09 12.88 2.67
CA GLU A 66 13.26 14.32 2.50
C GLU A 66 12.48 15.10 3.58
N PRO A 67 13.16 15.82 4.50
CA PRO A 67 12.46 16.55 5.58
C PRO A 67 11.46 17.59 5.07
N THR A 68 11.74 18.21 3.93
CA THR A 68 10.86 19.19 3.30
C THR A 68 9.57 18.57 2.83
N ALA A 69 9.61 17.38 2.20
CA ALA A 69 8.43 16.65 1.76
C ALA A 69 7.54 16.21 2.95
N ILE A 70 8.16 15.79 4.05
CA ILE A 70 7.45 15.47 5.29
C ILE A 70 6.76 16.71 5.89
N ALA A 71 7.44 17.86 5.91
CA ALA A 71 6.85 19.10 6.45
C ALA A 71 5.68 19.59 5.58
N GLU A 72 5.82 19.56 4.25
CA GLU A 72 4.75 19.89 3.32
C GLU A 72 3.55 18.95 3.43
N ALA A 73 3.81 17.65 3.60
CA ALA A 73 2.76 16.66 3.81
C ALA A 73 2.01 16.91 5.13
N ALA A 74 2.74 17.17 6.21
CA ALA A 74 2.14 17.47 7.52
C ALA A 74 1.29 18.76 7.48
N GLU A 75 1.76 19.80 6.80
CA GLU A 75 1.00 21.03 6.60
C GLU A 75 -0.29 20.78 5.82
N ALA A 76 -0.21 20.04 4.71
CA ALA A 76 -1.38 19.68 3.91
C ALA A 76 -2.40 18.88 4.73
N ILE A 77 -1.95 17.89 5.52
CA ILE A 77 -2.80 17.08 6.40
C ILE A 77 -3.49 17.95 7.47
N ASN A 78 -2.72 18.83 8.11
CA ASN A 78 -3.25 19.70 9.18
C ASN A 78 -4.31 20.71 8.70
N ASN A 79 -4.32 21.04 7.41
CA ASN A 79 -5.22 22.03 6.81
C ASN A 79 -6.38 21.44 6.02
N ALA A 80 -6.36 20.14 5.72
CA ALA A 80 -7.39 19.47 4.93
C ALA A 80 -8.74 19.44 5.65
N LYS A 81 -9.82 19.60 4.88
CA LYS A 81 -11.20 19.59 5.38
C LYS A 81 -11.89 18.25 5.15
N LYS A 82 -11.52 17.59 4.05
CA LYS A 82 -12.05 16.29 3.62
C LYS A 82 -10.90 15.33 3.27
N PRO A 83 -9.93 15.11 4.18
CA PRO A 83 -8.83 14.22 3.89
C PRO A 83 -9.29 12.75 3.84
N PHE A 84 -8.64 11.96 3.00
CA PHE A 84 -8.91 10.54 2.87
C PHE A 84 -7.61 9.75 2.74
N ILE A 85 -7.47 8.68 3.52
CA ILE A 85 -6.32 7.77 3.46
C ILE A 85 -6.71 6.53 2.65
N ILE A 86 -5.84 6.17 1.70
CA ILE A 86 -5.87 4.85 1.06
C ILE A 86 -4.55 4.17 1.35
N TRP A 87 -4.60 2.98 1.95
CA TRP A 87 -3.39 2.23 2.24
C TRP A 87 -3.33 0.91 1.48
N GLY A 88 -2.12 0.44 1.24
CA GLY A 88 -1.84 -0.79 0.53
C GLY A 88 -0.90 -1.72 1.28
N GLN A 89 -0.41 -2.72 0.55
CA GLN A 89 0.47 -3.76 1.08
C GLN A 89 1.80 -3.20 1.64
N GLY A 90 2.23 -2.02 1.18
CA GLY A 90 3.47 -1.40 1.65
C GLY A 90 3.49 -1.13 3.16
N VAL A 91 2.33 -0.94 3.80
CA VAL A 91 2.22 -0.82 5.26
C VAL A 91 2.60 -2.15 5.92
N VAL A 92 2.04 -3.27 5.45
CA VAL A 92 2.30 -4.62 5.98
C VAL A 92 3.74 -5.07 5.66
N LEU A 93 4.18 -4.90 4.42
CA LEU A 93 5.55 -5.27 4.02
C LEU A 93 6.63 -4.43 4.73
N GLY A 94 6.28 -3.21 5.10
CA GLY A 94 7.14 -2.29 5.86
C GLY A 94 7.14 -2.54 7.36
N ASN A 95 6.32 -3.48 7.88
CA ASN A 95 6.05 -3.68 9.32
C ASN A 95 5.71 -2.35 10.01
N ALA A 96 4.81 -1.58 9.39
CA ALA A 96 4.44 -0.21 9.78
C ALA A 96 3.02 -0.13 10.37
N GLU A 97 2.42 -1.26 10.79
CA GLU A 97 1.03 -1.32 11.22
C GLU A 97 0.77 -0.45 12.44
N GLN A 98 1.73 -0.41 13.39
CA GLN A 98 1.59 0.40 14.61
C GLN A 98 1.70 1.88 14.26
N GLU A 99 2.72 2.30 13.52
CA GLU A 99 2.91 3.68 13.10
C GLU A 99 1.74 4.17 12.23
N PHE A 100 1.18 3.28 11.41
CA PHE A 100 0.01 3.56 10.59
C PHE A 100 -1.24 3.75 11.45
N LYS A 101 -1.48 2.89 12.43
CA LYS A 101 -2.57 3.01 13.38
C LYS A 101 -2.48 4.34 14.15
N ASP A 102 -1.30 4.64 14.70
CA ASP A 102 -1.07 5.88 15.44
C ASP A 102 -1.31 7.13 14.56
N PHE A 103 -0.92 7.05 13.28
CA PHE A 103 -1.17 8.11 12.31
C PHE A 103 -2.66 8.31 12.01
N VAL A 104 -3.40 7.24 11.79
CA VAL A 104 -4.85 7.27 11.56
C VAL A 104 -5.57 7.82 12.79
N GLU A 105 -5.25 7.33 13.99
CA GLU A 105 -5.87 7.76 15.24
C GLU A 105 -5.58 9.23 15.55
N LYS A 106 -4.35 9.67 15.40
CA LYS A 106 -3.95 11.05 15.66
C LYS A 106 -4.56 12.03 14.67
N SER A 107 -4.56 11.68 13.40
CA SER A 107 -5.11 12.54 12.33
C SER A 107 -6.64 12.55 12.31
N GLY A 108 -7.29 11.50 12.81
CA GLY A 108 -8.74 11.33 12.78
C GLY A 108 -9.31 11.20 11.35
N ILE A 109 -8.48 10.78 10.40
CA ILE A 109 -8.84 10.72 8.98
C ILE A 109 -9.45 9.35 8.66
N PRO A 110 -10.61 9.30 7.96
CA PRO A 110 -11.15 8.03 7.48
C PRO A 110 -10.17 7.37 6.50
N ALA A 111 -10.04 6.05 6.63
CA ALA A 111 -9.06 5.27 5.89
C ALA A 111 -9.69 4.04 5.26
N ALA A 112 -9.31 3.72 4.01
CA ALA A 112 -9.73 2.54 3.28
C ALA A 112 -8.54 1.75 2.75
N TRP A 113 -8.71 0.44 2.63
CA TRP A 113 -7.65 -0.46 2.20
C TRP A 113 -7.79 -0.89 0.74
N THR A 114 -6.66 -1.12 0.09
CA THR A 114 -6.59 -1.90 -1.14
C THR A 114 -6.56 -3.39 -0.78
N ILE A 115 -6.93 -4.28 -1.69
CA ILE A 115 -7.06 -5.71 -1.38
C ILE A 115 -5.84 -6.31 -0.65
N LEU A 116 -4.63 -5.90 -0.99
CA LEU A 116 -3.40 -6.37 -0.34
C LEU A 116 -3.01 -5.57 0.90
N GLY A 117 -3.73 -4.49 1.22
CA GLY A 117 -3.56 -3.71 2.46
C GLY A 117 -4.37 -4.24 3.63
N LEU A 118 -5.26 -5.22 3.41
CA LEU A 118 -6.07 -5.83 4.45
C LEU A 118 -5.21 -6.27 5.64
N SER A 119 -5.74 -6.10 6.85
CA SER A 119 -5.14 -6.42 8.15
C SER A 119 -4.15 -5.41 8.76
N ALA A 120 -3.70 -4.38 8.03
CA ALA A 120 -2.85 -3.34 8.64
C ALA A 120 -3.61 -2.48 9.68
N LEU A 121 -4.93 -2.36 9.55
CA LEU A 121 -5.81 -1.72 10.54
C LEU A 121 -7.01 -2.65 10.79
N PRO A 122 -7.40 -2.90 12.06
CA PRO A 122 -8.55 -3.75 12.35
C PRO A 122 -9.81 -3.32 11.60
N THR A 123 -10.57 -4.28 11.07
CA THR A 123 -11.80 -3.99 10.32
C THR A 123 -12.84 -3.26 11.18
N ALA A 124 -12.89 -3.56 12.49
CA ALA A 124 -13.78 -2.89 13.44
C ALA A 124 -13.29 -1.51 13.92
N HIS A 125 -12.15 -1.03 13.42
CA HIS A 125 -11.65 0.28 13.79
C HIS A 125 -12.58 1.39 13.27
N PRO A 126 -13.00 2.39 14.08
CA PRO A 126 -14.02 3.37 13.69
C PRO A 126 -13.63 4.25 12.48
N LEU A 127 -12.35 4.38 12.20
CA LEU A 127 -11.86 5.12 11.02
C LEU A 127 -11.57 4.21 9.81
N ASN A 128 -11.76 2.89 9.93
CA ASN A 128 -11.69 1.97 8.80
C ASN A 128 -13.03 1.98 8.07
N VAL A 129 -13.08 2.60 6.91
CA VAL A 129 -14.31 2.80 6.14
C VAL A 129 -14.48 1.78 5.00
N GLY A 130 -13.65 0.73 4.96
CA GLY A 130 -13.79 -0.40 4.03
C GLY A 130 -12.72 -0.44 2.94
N MET A 131 -13.03 -1.11 1.85
CA MET A 131 -12.12 -1.37 0.72
C MET A 131 -12.39 -0.40 -0.43
N VAL A 132 -11.33 0.00 -1.13
CA VAL A 132 -11.40 0.73 -2.41
C VAL A 132 -11.10 -0.18 -3.60
N GLY A 133 -11.53 0.23 -4.77
CA GLY A 133 -11.24 -0.41 -6.05
C GLY A 133 -12.45 -1.13 -6.65
N MET A 134 -12.22 -1.92 -7.69
CA MET A 134 -13.24 -2.58 -8.51
C MET A 134 -14.25 -3.42 -7.70
N HIS A 135 -13.79 -4.06 -6.64
CA HIS A 135 -14.59 -4.89 -5.73
C HIS A 135 -14.73 -4.23 -4.35
N GLY A 136 -14.46 -2.93 -4.26
CA GLY A 136 -14.51 -2.18 -3.02
C GLY A 136 -15.91 -1.71 -2.65
N ASN A 137 -16.02 -1.14 -1.47
CA ASN A 137 -17.24 -0.60 -0.92
C ASN A 137 -17.68 0.67 -1.66
N TYR A 138 -18.98 0.91 -1.68
CA TYR A 138 -19.57 2.04 -2.39
C TYR A 138 -19.08 3.39 -1.84
N GLY A 139 -19.09 3.57 -0.52
CA GLY A 139 -18.67 4.82 0.12
C GLY A 139 -17.23 5.22 -0.19
N PRO A 140 -16.22 4.39 0.10
CA PRO A 140 -14.82 4.70 -0.20
C PRO A 140 -14.57 5.03 -1.67
N ASN A 141 -15.18 4.30 -2.60
CA ASN A 141 -15.02 4.55 -4.04
C ASN A 141 -15.62 5.90 -4.46
N MET A 142 -16.80 6.23 -3.98
CA MET A 142 -17.45 7.51 -4.31
C MET A 142 -16.72 8.69 -3.67
N LEU A 143 -16.35 8.56 -2.40
CA LEU A 143 -15.79 9.67 -1.64
C LEU A 143 -14.30 9.94 -1.96
N THR A 144 -13.61 9.01 -2.63
CA THR A 144 -12.31 9.29 -3.26
C THR A 144 -12.39 10.50 -4.21
N ASN A 145 -13.52 10.66 -4.92
CA ASN A 145 -13.74 11.77 -5.84
C ASN A 145 -14.41 13.01 -5.18
N GLU A 146 -14.60 13.01 -3.85
CA GLU A 146 -15.08 14.16 -3.09
C GLU A 146 -14.04 14.70 -2.08
N CYS A 147 -12.95 13.96 -1.80
CA CYS A 147 -11.90 14.40 -0.88
C CYS A 147 -11.13 15.61 -1.43
N ASP A 148 -10.62 16.46 -0.55
CA ASP A 148 -9.73 17.57 -0.90
C ASP A 148 -8.24 17.20 -0.78
N LEU A 149 -7.95 16.14 -0.02
CA LEU A 149 -6.62 15.59 0.16
C LEU A 149 -6.70 14.06 0.13
N LEU A 150 -5.99 13.43 -0.82
CA LEU A 150 -5.83 12.00 -0.91
C LEU A 150 -4.44 11.61 -0.41
N ILE A 151 -4.38 10.77 0.62
CA ILE A 151 -3.14 10.31 1.24
C ILE A 151 -2.98 8.83 0.90
N ALA A 152 -2.10 8.52 -0.03
CA ALA A 152 -1.78 7.17 -0.44
C ALA A 152 -0.57 6.65 0.33
N ILE A 153 -0.71 5.52 1.05
CA ILE A 153 0.34 4.98 1.91
C ILE A 153 0.66 3.54 1.49
N GLY A 154 1.85 3.34 0.89
CA GLY A 154 2.31 2.02 0.46
C GLY A 154 1.39 1.34 -0.55
N MET A 155 0.78 2.11 -1.46
CA MET A 155 -0.08 1.64 -2.53
C MET A 155 0.32 2.30 -3.87
N ARG A 156 0.24 1.57 -4.97
CA ARG A 156 0.81 1.97 -6.27
C ARG A 156 -0.17 2.59 -7.28
N PHE A 157 -1.38 2.90 -6.91
CA PHE A 157 -2.41 3.41 -7.81
C PHE A 157 -2.62 2.53 -9.06
N ASP A 158 -2.78 1.22 -8.88
CA ASP A 158 -3.06 0.33 -10.01
C ASP A 158 -4.50 0.48 -10.54
N ASP A 159 -4.72 -0.04 -11.75
CA ASP A 159 -5.99 0.08 -12.48
C ASP A 159 -7.19 -0.54 -11.74
N ARG A 160 -6.96 -1.52 -10.87
CA ARG A 160 -8.02 -2.16 -10.06
C ARG A 160 -8.54 -1.23 -8.97
N VAL A 161 -7.73 -0.25 -8.57
CA VAL A 161 -8.10 0.76 -7.57
C VAL A 161 -8.58 2.04 -8.25
N THR A 162 -7.87 2.51 -9.28
CA THR A 162 -8.14 3.81 -9.89
C THR A 162 -9.27 3.78 -10.91
N GLY A 163 -9.45 2.67 -11.60
CA GLY A 163 -10.31 2.65 -12.78
C GLY A 163 -9.86 3.67 -13.83
N ASP A 164 -10.78 4.51 -14.29
CA ASP A 164 -10.47 5.55 -15.27
C ASP A 164 -9.65 6.70 -14.66
N LEU A 165 -8.39 6.76 -15.03
CA LEU A 165 -7.44 7.79 -14.59
C LEU A 165 -7.88 9.21 -14.96
N ASN A 166 -8.75 9.41 -15.95
CA ASN A 166 -9.21 10.74 -16.32
C ASN A 166 -10.16 11.35 -15.29
N THR A 167 -10.80 10.52 -14.48
CA THR A 167 -11.81 10.92 -13.49
C THR A 167 -11.38 10.69 -12.04
N TYR A 168 -10.31 9.92 -11.80
CA TYR A 168 -9.90 9.52 -10.46
C TYR A 168 -9.26 10.68 -9.67
N ALA A 169 -9.87 11.07 -8.56
CA ALA A 169 -9.40 12.03 -7.55
C ALA A 169 -8.87 13.38 -8.11
N LYS A 170 -9.41 13.87 -9.23
CA LYS A 170 -8.88 15.07 -9.92
C LYS A 170 -8.99 16.36 -9.12
N GLN A 171 -9.89 16.42 -8.16
CA GLN A 171 -10.14 17.57 -7.29
C GLN A 171 -9.21 17.58 -6.06
N ALA A 172 -8.56 16.43 -5.75
CA ALA A 172 -7.76 16.26 -4.55
C ALA A 172 -6.29 16.62 -4.78
N LYS A 173 -5.65 17.20 -3.78
CA LYS A 173 -4.19 17.19 -3.66
C LYS A 173 -3.76 15.79 -3.24
N VAL A 174 -2.69 15.25 -3.80
CA VAL A 174 -2.24 13.86 -3.57
C VAL A 174 -0.91 13.84 -2.84
N ILE A 175 -0.89 13.20 -1.66
CA ILE A 175 0.33 12.81 -0.95
C ILE A 175 0.56 11.32 -1.22
N HIS A 176 1.79 10.94 -1.61
CA HIS A 176 2.13 9.55 -1.89
C HIS A 176 3.34 9.10 -1.08
N PHE A 177 3.12 8.30 -0.04
CA PHE A 177 4.16 7.62 0.72
C PHE A 177 4.54 6.33 0.02
N GLU A 178 5.76 6.30 -0.55
CA GLU A 178 6.19 5.18 -1.39
C GLU A 178 7.70 4.90 -1.24
N ILE A 179 8.05 3.63 -1.26
CA ILE A 179 9.43 3.17 -1.18
C ILE A 179 10.07 3.03 -2.56
N ASP A 180 9.27 2.82 -3.60
CA ASP A 180 9.72 2.59 -4.97
C ASP A 180 9.57 3.86 -5.82
N PRO A 181 10.68 4.54 -6.16
CA PRO A 181 10.62 5.74 -7.00
C PRO A 181 9.93 5.52 -8.36
N ALA A 182 9.91 4.29 -8.87
CA ALA A 182 9.30 3.96 -10.15
C ALA A 182 7.75 3.97 -10.11
N GLU A 183 7.14 3.92 -8.93
CA GLU A 183 5.69 4.00 -8.79
C GLU A 183 5.18 5.44 -8.60
N VAL A 184 6.06 6.37 -8.20
CA VAL A 184 5.68 7.79 -8.04
C VAL A 184 5.42 8.42 -9.40
N ASN A 185 4.30 9.14 -9.53
CA ASN A 185 3.86 9.80 -10.76
C ASN A 185 3.60 8.86 -11.96
N LYS A 186 3.52 7.56 -11.73
CA LYS A 186 3.33 6.57 -12.80
C LYS A 186 1.90 6.61 -13.37
N ASN A 187 0.91 6.51 -12.52
CA ASN A 187 -0.51 6.50 -12.89
C ASN A 187 -1.25 7.75 -12.38
N VAL A 188 -1.03 8.12 -11.15
CA VAL A 188 -1.59 9.33 -10.53
C VAL A 188 -0.45 10.26 -10.18
N LYS A 189 -0.58 11.54 -10.53
CA LYS A 189 0.39 12.56 -10.17
C LYS A 189 0.33 12.81 -8.66
N ALA A 190 1.45 12.65 -7.98
CA ALA A 190 1.61 13.05 -6.59
C ALA A 190 2.03 14.52 -6.51
N ASP A 191 1.29 15.33 -5.77
CA ASP A 191 1.68 16.71 -5.49
C ASP A 191 2.79 16.75 -4.46
N ILE A 192 2.76 15.82 -3.48
CA ILE A 192 3.78 15.68 -2.44
C ILE A 192 4.21 14.20 -2.38
N PRO A 193 5.26 13.82 -3.12
CA PRO A 193 5.85 12.49 -2.97
C PRO A 193 6.69 12.42 -1.69
N VAL A 194 6.38 11.48 -0.80
CA VAL A 194 7.14 11.19 0.41
C VAL A 194 7.88 9.88 0.21
N MET A 195 9.15 9.96 -0.18
CA MET A 195 9.99 8.80 -0.41
C MET A 195 10.52 8.22 0.90
N GLY A 196 10.53 6.89 1.02
CA GLY A 196 11.06 6.19 2.20
C GLY A 196 10.27 4.95 2.57
N SER A 197 10.67 4.28 3.65
CA SER A 197 9.85 3.22 4.22
C SER A 197 8.58 3.80 4.86
N CYS A 198 7.45 3.09 4.75
CA CYS A 198 6.22 3.53 5.43
C CYS A 198 6.44 3.74 6.93
N LYS A 199 7.19 2.83 7.56
CA LYS A 199 7.47 2.88 9.00
C LYS A 199 8.17 4.17 9.40
N ASP A 200 9.30 4.45 8.77
CA ASP A 200 10.12 5.60 9.16
C ASP A 200 9.43 6.92 8.79
N SER A 201 8.80 6.98 7.61
CA SER A 201 8.07 8.18 7.16
C SER A 201 6.89 8.50 8.07
N LEU A 202 6.11 7.48 8.47
CA LEU A 202 4.99 7.67 9.40
C LEU A 202 5.46 8.05 10.80
N ALA A 203 6.54 7.44 11.30
CA ALA A 203 7.11 7.81 12.60
C ALA A 203 7.56 9.27 12.65
N VAL A 204 8.20 9.76 11.58
CA VAL A 204 8.64 11.16 11.51
C VAL A 204 7.45 12.13 11.43
N ILE A 205 6.50 11.88 10.52
CA ILE A 205 5.37 12.80 10.32
C ILE A 205 4.44 12.89 11.53
N LEU A 206 4.35 11.82 12.35
CA LEU A 206 3.56 11.80 13.57
C LEU A 206 3.89 12.95 14.51
N SER A 207 5.13 13.41 14.57
CA SER A 207 5.52 14.56 15.41
C SER A 207 5.00 15.90 14.91
N LEU A 208 4.65 16.01 13.62
CA LEU A 208 4.28 17.25 12.94
C LEU A 208 2.78 17.41 12.70
N ILE A 209 2.03 16.31 12.69
CA ILE A 209 0.58 16.37 12.56
C ILE A 209 -0.10 16.68 13.90
N LYS A 210 -1.23 17.37 13.83
CA LYS A 210 -2.08 17.72 14.97
C LYS A 210 -3.11 16.64 15.24
N ASN A 211 -3.54 16.50 16.49
CA ASN A 211 -4.77 15.76 16.79
C ASN A 211 -5.95 16.45 16.11
N ASN A 212 -6.73 15.70 15.36
CA ASN A 212 -7.89 16.22 14.65
C ASN A 212 -9.03 15.19 14.64
N THR A 213 -10.21 15.66 14.24
CA THR A 213 -11.40 14.84 14.01
C THR A 213 -12.14 15.37 12.77
N HIS A 214 -12.65 14.46 11.96
CA HIS A 214 -13.35 14.82 10.72
C HIS A 214 -14.80 14.33 10.74
N GLY A 215 -15.52 14.50 11.86
CA GLY A 215 -16.84 13.89 12.10
C GLY A 215 -17.86 14.09 10.99
N LYS A 216 -18.01 15.33 10.46
CA LYS A 216 -18.92 15.59 9.34
C LYS A 216 -18.52 14.85 8.07
N TRP A 217 -17.22 14.68 7.85
CA TRP A 217 -16.69 13.96 6.70
C TRP A 217 -16.86 12.45 6.87
N ILE A 218 -16.61 11.92 8.06
CA ILE A 218 -16.83 10.50 8.39
C ILE A 218 -18.31 10.13 8.23
N ASN A 219 -19.24 10.97 8.64
CA ASN A 219 -20.67 10.73 8.46
C ASN A 219 -21.08 10.52 7.01
N ARG A 220 -20.34 11.08 6.03
CA ARG A 220 -20.59 10.82 4.61
C ARG A 220 -20.33 9.35 4.26
N PHE A 221 -19.27 8.74 4.82
CA PHE A 221 -19.00 7.33 4.63
C PHE A 221 -20.11 6.46 5.22
N ASP A 222 -20.63 6.83 6.39
CA ASP A 222 -21.75 6.12 7.02
C ASP A 222 -23.04 6.21 6.19
N GLU A 223 -23.32 7.35 5.57
CA GLU A 223 -24.46 7.53 4.66
C GLU A 223 -24.36 6.56 3.46
N TYR A 224 -23.19 6.48 2.82
CA TYR A 224 -22.97 5.58 1.68
C TYR A 224 -22.97 4.11 2.10
N MET A 225 -22.47 3.79 3.30
CA MET A 225 -22.51 2.42 3.85
C MET A 225 -23.95 1.96 4.05
N LYS A 226 -24.85 2.83 4.55
CA LYS A 226 -26.29 2.50 4.67
C LYS A 226 -26.92 2.21 3.32
N ILE A 227 -26.59 3.01 2.29
CA ILE A 227 -27.08 2.75 0.93
C ILE A 227 -26.58 1.39 0.40
N GLU A 228 -25.33 1.06 0.65
CA GLU A 228 -24.74 -0.22 0.23
C GLU A 228 -25.40 -1.40 0.96
N LEU A 229 -25.60 -1.30 2.29
CA LEU A 229 -26.31 -2.28 3.08
C LEU A 229 -27.70 -2.56 2.51
N GLU A 230 -28.52 -1.53 2.33
CA GLU A 230 -29.92 -1.67 1.87
C GLU A 230 -30.02 -2.18 0.42
N LYS A 231 -29.14 -1.70 -0.47
CA LYS A 231 -29.27 -1.98 -1.90
C LYS A 231 -28.55 -3.21 -2.38
N VAL A 232 -27.49 -3.63 -1.69
CA VAL A 232 -26.61 -4.73 -2.12
C VAL A 232 -26.56 -5.82 -1.05
N ILE A 233 -26.00 -5.52 0.12
CA ILE A 233 -25.66 -6.53 1.12
C ILE A 233 -26.90 -7.25 1.66
N ASP A 234 -27.95 -6.53 2.01
CA ASP A 234 -29.20 -7.14 2.52
C ASP A 234 -29.84 -8.05 1.50
N LYS A 235 -29.74 -7.72 0.21
CA LYS A 235 -30.27 -8.57 -0.87
C LYS A 235 -29.48 -9.86 -1.06
N ASP A 236 -28.17 -9.80 -0.86
CA ASP A 236 -27.29 -10.97 -0.97
C ASP A 236 -27.43 -11.88 0.26
N LEU A 237 -27.69 -11.29 1.43
CA LEU A 237 -27.88 -12.04 2.69
C LEU A 237 -29.32 -12.58 2.86
N ASN A 238 -30.30 -11.94 2.21
CA ASN A 238 -31.71 -12.32 2.27
C ASN A 238 -32.29 -12.50 0.85
N PRO A 239 -31.81 -13.50 0.10
CA PRO A 239 -32.22 -13.67 -1.29
C PRO A 239 -33.69 -14.13 -1.38
N THR A 240 -34.38 -13.63 -2.39
CA THR A 240 -35.77 -14.04 -2.71
C THR A 240 -35.86 -15.25 -3.64
N LYS A 241 -34.70 -15.75 -4.12
CA LYS A 241 -34.62 -16.90 -5.04
C LYS A 241 -34.22 -18.17 -4.28
N GLU A 242 -34.72 -19.32 -4.74
CA GLU A 242 -34.25 -20.61 -4.25
C GLU A 242 -32.77 -20.83 -4.60
N GLY A 243 -32.00 -21.37 -3.67
CA GLY A 243 -30.58 -21.68 -3.80
C GLY A 243 -29.71 -20.91 -2.82
N LEU A 244 -28.56 -21.47 -2.49
CA LEU A 244 -27.57 -20.85 -1.60
C LEU A 244 -26.83 -19.72 -2.32
N THR A 245 -26.85 -18.51 -1.76
CA THR A 245 -26.05 -17.40 -2.27
C THR A 245 -24.64 -17.41 -1.71
N MET A 246 -23.72 -16.69 -2.36
CA MET A 246 -22.37 -16.51 -1.86
C MET A 246 -22.36 -15.77 -0.50
N GLY A 247 -23.23 -14.78 -0.32
CA GLY A 247 -23.39 -14.04 0.92
C GLY A 247 -23.80 -14.96 2.08
N GLU A 248 -24.79 -15.82 1.88
CA GLU A 248 -25.23 -16.81 2.89
C GLU A 248 -24.10 -17.81 3.23
N ALA A 249 -23.36 -18.28 2.23
CA ALA A 249 -22.23 -19.20 2.45
C ALA A 249 -21.13 -18.54 3.29
N ILE A 250 -20.74 -17.28 2.97
CA ILE A 250 -19.75 -16.52 3.73
C ILE A 250 -20.22 -16.27 5.16
N MET A 251 -21.49 -15.90 5.36
CA MET A 251 -22.06 -15.69 6.69
C MET A 251 -22.09 -16.96 7.51
N ALA A 252 -22.32 -18.12 6.89
CA ALA A 252 -22.31 -19.41 7.58
C ALA A 252 -20.89 -19.80 8.05
N ILE A 253 -19.86 -19.41 7.28
CA ILE A 253 -18.45 -19.65 7.65
C ILE A 253 -17.99 -18.68 8.76
N ASN A 254 -18.54 -17.46 8.79
CA ASN A 254 -18.16 -16.42 9.76
C ASN A 254 -18.81 -16.58 11.14
N LYS A 255 -19.74 -17.52 11.29
CA LYS A 255 -20.37 -17.89 12.58
C LYS A 255 -19.51 -18.89 13.34
#